data_f98418c2f64e23f6d3d91f58577a8ec0
#
_entry.id   f98418c2f64e23f6d3d91f58577a8ec0
#
_cell.length_a   1.000
_cell.length_b   1.000
_cell.length_c   1.000
_cell.angle_alpha   90.00
_cell.angle_beta   90.00
_cell.angle_gamma   90.00
#
_symmetry.space_group_name_H-M   'P 1'
#
loop_
_entity.id
_entity.type
_entity.pdbx_description
1 polymer ?
#
loop_
_entity_poly.entity_id
_entity_poly.type
_entity_poly.pdbx_seq_one_letter_code
_entity_poly.pdbx_strand_id
1 'polypeptide(L)' 'MDRPXXXXXXXXXWIVRINAAARLHGLTYGQLIDGLKKAGIELDRKVLADMAVRDEAGFGVIAAAAKAALA' A
#
# COMPACT_ATOMS: atom_id res chain seq x y z
N MET A 1 16.61 0.72 -8.66
CA MET A 1 16.27 0.39 -8.69
C MET A 1 16.09 -0.24 -8.98
N ASP A 2 16.14 -0.38 -9.14
CA ASP A 2 15.82 -0.93 -9.43
C ASP A 2 15.59 -1.59 -9.85
N ARG A 3 15.44 -2.00 -10.17
CA ARG A 3 15.26 -2.63 -10.60
C ARG A 3 14.77 -3.33 -10.79
N PRO A 4 14.52 -3.50 -11.06
CA PRO A 4 14.05 -4.26 -11.36
C PRO A 4 13.56 -5.15 -11.41
N UNK A 5 13.34 -5.06 -11.52
CA UNK A 5 12.94 -5.55 -11.41
C UNK A 5 12.57 -5.81 -11.40
N UNK A 6 12.71 -6.35 -12.31
CA UNK A 6 12.26 -6.91 -12.52
C UNK A 6 11.75 -7.50 -12.15
N UNK A 7 12.11 -8.28 -11.89
CA UNK A 7 11.60 -8.93 -11.63
C UNK A 7 10.73 -8.91 -10.90
N UNK A 8 10.68 -8.60 -10.85
CA UNK A 8 9.93 -8.70 -10.31
C UNK A 8 8.73 -8.43 -10.41
N UNK A 9 8.68 -8.95 -11.26
CA UNK A 9 7.63 -8.83 -11.68
C UNK A 9 6.59 -8.69 -10.70
N UNK A 10 6.21 -9.31 -10.55
CA UNK A 10 5.06 -9.33 -9.82
C UNK A 10 5.18 -8.78 -8.41
N UNK A 11 5.64 -9.30 -7.87
CA UNK A 11 5.70 -9.00 -6.50
C UNK A 11 6.37 -7.72 -6.18
N UNK A 12 7.13 -7.54 -6.64
CA UNK A 12 7.84 -6.41 -6.46
C UNK A 12 7.19 -5.18 -7.01
N UNK A 13 6.64 -5.43 -7.79
CA UNK A 13 5.92 -4.40 -8.34
C UNK A 13 4.82 -3.96 -7.48
N TRP A 14 4.29 -4.87 -6.95
CA TRP A 14 3.17 -4.57 -6.07
C TRP A 14 3.64 -3.77 -4.87
N ILE A 15 4.71 -4.25 -4.28
CA ILE A 15 5.25 -3.56 -3.10
C ILE A 15 5.72 -2.15 -3.46
N VAL A 16 6.35 -2.01 -4.60
CA VAL A 16 6.81 -0.69 -5.02
C VAL A 16 5.63 0.27 -5.20
N ARG A 17 4.59 -0.21 -5.84
CA ARG A 17 3.40 0.62 -6.07
C ARG A 17 2.72 0.99 -4.77
N ILE A 18 2.56 -0.01 -3.91
CA ILE A 18 1.91 0.21 -2.62
C ILE A 18 2.73 1.19 -1.78
N ASN A 19 4.04 0.99 -1.78
CA ASN A 19 4.93 1.84 -0.99
C ASN A 19 4.88 3.29 -1.48
N ALA A 20 4.91 3.49 -2.79
CA ALA A 20 4.85 4.84 -3.34
C ALA A 20 3.53 5.51 -2.97
N ALA A 21 2.43 4.79 -3.10
CA ALA A 21 1.12 5.35 -2.77
C ALA A 21 1.01 5.64 -1.27
N ALA A 22 1.56 4.74 -0.45
CA ALA A 22 1.52 4.93 1.01
C ALA A 22 2.30 6.18 1.40
N ARG A 23 3.41 6.43 0.74
CA ARG A 23 4.23 7.61 1.04
C ARG A 23 3.51 8.91 0.72
N LEU A 24 2.65 8.89 -0.28
CA LEU A 24 1.84 10.06 -0.58
C LEU A 24 0.95 10.43 0.60
N HIS A 25 0.66 9.44 1.43
CA HIS A 25 -0.18 9.66 2.61
C HIS A 25 0.63 9.67 3.91
N GLY A 26 1.95 9.75 3.77
CA GLY A 26 2.81 9.85 4.94
C GLY A 26 3.08 8.54 5.66
N LEU A 27 2.92 7.42 4.94
CA LEU A 27 3.12 6.10 5.53
C LEU A 27 4.18 5.34 4.76
N THR A 28 4.83 4.42 5.46
CA THR A 28 5.66 3.43 4.77
C THR A 28 4.81 2.21 4.49
N TYR A 29 5.33 1.31 3.67
CA TYR A 29 4.62 0.08 3.37
C TYR A 29 4.31 -0.69 4.66
N GLY A 30 5.31 -0.81 5.54
CA GLY A 30 5.12 -1.52 6.79
C GLY A 30 4.06 -0.87 7.67
N GLN A 31 4.08 0.45 7.74
CA GLN A 31 3.09 1.17 8.53
C GLN A 31 1.69 0.98 7.95
N LEU A 32 1.59 1.00 6.62
CA LEU A 32 0.30 0.81 5.98
C LEU A 32 -0.27 -0.56 6.33
N ILE A 33 0.55 -1.60 6.16
CA ILE A 33 0.11 -2.96 6.44
C ILE A 33 -0.27 -3.11 7.91
N ASP A 34 0.57 -2.61 8.79
CA ASP A 34 0.31 -2.70 10.23
C ASP A 34 -0.97 -1.95 10.60
N GLY A 35 -1.12 -0.75 10.06
CA GLY A 35 -2.31 0.05 10.33
C GLY A 35 -3.58 -0.61 9.82
N LEU A 36 -3.51 -1.25 8.65
CA LEU A 36 -4.67 -1.95 8.13
C LEU A 36 -5.06 -3.12 9.03
N LYS A 37 -4.08 -3.83 9.55
CA LYS A 37 -4.37 -4.91 10.47
C LYS A 37 -5.01 -4.39 11.74
N LYS A 38 -4.51 -3.29 12.26
CA LYS A 38 -5.06 -2.70 13.48
C LYS A 38 -6.46 -2.16 13.25
N ALA A 39 -6.73 -1.69 12.04
CA ALA A 39 -8.05 -1.17 11.70
C ALA A 39 -9.03 -2.28 11.37
N GLY A 40 -8.57 -3.52 11.29
CA GLY A 40 -9.41 -4.64 10.96
C GLY A 40 -9.70 -4.77 9.47
N ILE A 41 -8.88 -4.16 8.66
CA ILE A 41 -9.02 -4.21 7.21
C ILE A 41 -8.04 -5.24 6.65
N GLU A 42 -8.57 -6.29 6.04
CA GLU A 42 -7.74 -7.35 5.47
C GLU A 42 -7.77 -7.27 3.96
N LEU A 43 -6.67 -6.84 3.40
CA LEU A 43 -6.53 -6.71 1.95
C LEU A 43 -5.22 -7.35 1.52
N ASP A 44 -5.26 -8.01 0.36
CA ASP A 44 -4.06 -8.56 -0.24
C ASP A 44 -3.18 -7.47 -0.80
N ARG A 45 -1.91 -7.79 -0.95
CA ARG A 45 -1.01 -6.87 -1.64
C ARG A 45 -1.48 -6.61 -3.06
N LYS A 46 -2.02 -7.64 -3.71
CA LYS A 46 -2.52 -7.49 -5.08
C LYS A 46 -3.65 -6.48 -5.13
N VAL A 47 -4.58 -6.57 -4.18
CA VAL A 47 -5.69 -5.64 -4.11
C VAL A 47 -5.19 -4.24 -3.83
N LEU A 48 -4.24 -4.10 -2.90
CA LEU A 48 -3.70 -2.80 -2.56
C LEU A 48 -2.98 -2.17 -3.75
N ALA A 49 -2.20 -2.96 -4.47
CA ALA A 49 -1.48 -2.46 -5.65
C ALA A 49 -2.45 -2.03 -6.73
N ASP A 50 -3.51 -2.80 -6.92
CA ASP A 50 -4.52 -2.47 -7.91
C ASP A 50 -5.20 -1.15 -7.55
N MET A 51 -5.55 -0.98 -6.28
CA MET A 51 -6.16 0.26 -5.83
C MET A 51 -5.21 1.44 -5.99
N ALA A 52 -3.93 1.23 -5.72
CA ALA A 52 -2.96 2.30 -5.84
C ALA A 52 -2.88 2.82 -7.27
N VAL A 53 -3.11 1.96 -8.23
CA VAL A 53 -3.04 2.34 -9.64
C VAL A 53 -4.39 2.78 -10.17
N ARG A 54 -5.43 2.04 -9.86
CA ARG A 54 -6.74 2.24 -10.47
C ARG A 54 -7.72 3.01 -9.63
N ASP A 55 -7.54 2.97 -8.32
CA ASP A 55 -8.51 3.57 -7.41
C ASP A 55 -7.77 4.33 -6.33
N GLU A 56 -7.15 5.41 -6.72
CA GLU A 56 -6.36 6.21 -5.79
C GLU A 56 -7.21 6.77 -4.67
N ALA A 57 -8.44 7.15 -4.99
CA ALA A 57 -9.34 7.70 -3.96
C ALA A 57 -9.64 6.65 -2.91
N GLY A 58 -9.93 5.42 -3.34
CA GLY A 58 -10.16 4.33 -2.40
C GLY A 58 -8.91 4.00 -1.60
N PHE A 59 -7.76 4.03 -2.25
CA PHE A 59 -6.51 3.79 -1.55
C PHE A 59 -6.30 4.86 -0.47
N GLY A 60 -6.61 6.11 -0.79
CA GLY A 60 -6.49 7.19 0.19
C GLY A 60 -7.37 6.95 1.40
N VAL A 61 -8.57 6.43 1.18
CA VAL A 61 -9.49 6.14 2.29
C VAL A 61 -8.89 5.07 3.21
N ILE A 62 -8.37 3.98 2.63
CA ILE A 62 -7.80 2.94 3.47
C ILE A 62 -6.49 3.38 4.11
N ALA A 63 -5.71 4.21 3.41
CA ALA A 63 -4.49 4.74 3.99
C ALA A 63 -4.80 5.63 5.19
N ALA A 64 -5.84 6.44 5.07
CA ALA A 64 -6.27 7.28 6.19
C ALA A 64 -6.72 6.43 7.37
N ALA A 65 -7.44 5.35 7.09
CA ALA A 65 -7.88 4.45 8.16
C ALA A 65 -6.69 3.79 8.84
N ALA A 66 -5.69 3.37 8.05
CA ALA A 66 -4.49 2.76 8.61
C ALA A 66 -3.73 3.77 9.46
N LYS A 67 -3.62 4.98 8.98
CA LYS A 67 -2.91 6.03 9.71
C LYS A 67 -3.61 6.31 11.04
N ALA A 68 -4.92 6.40 11.00
CA ALA A 68 -5.69 6.63 12.22
C ALA A 68 -5.50 5.48 13.21
N ALA A 69 -5.41 4.26 12.72
CA ALA A 69 -5.23 3.11 13.58
C ALA A 69 -3.85 3.10 14.24
N LEU A 70 -2.87 3.69 13.56
CA LEU A 70 -1.52 3.78 14.11
C LEU A 70 -1.37 4.90 15.13
N ALA A 71 -2.22 5.88 15.05
CA ALA A 71 -2.13 7.07 15.91
C ALA A 71 -2.49 6.79 17.38
#